data_678a9ffbd36ba91ebed778ab06304ad5
#
_entry.id   678a9ffbd36ba91ebed778ab06304ad5
#
_cell.length_a   1.000
_cell.length_b   1.000
_cell.length_c   1.000
_cell.angle_alpha   90.00
_cell.angle_beta   90.00
_cell.angle_gamma   90.00
#
_symmetry.space_group_name_H-M   'P 1'
#
loop_
_entity.id
_entity.type
_entity.pdbx_description
1 polymer ?
#
loop_
_entity_poly.entity_id
_entity_poly.type
_entity_poly.pdbx_seq_one_letter_code
_entity_poly.pdbx_strand_id
1 'polypeptide(L)'
;CGEYGGITYVIKDHVWKNSDMVYVSVNSGEELKDLFNSYTDLLKPLQADGLGGAVYTQLTDLEGEVNGLITYDRKVVKVNEQQKEEIKKVISHTIKSSAIELVPTALRAKKVQWKYTNNTPAEDWNTITFNDTSWNTGVSGFGDGGAPNTTYDNKSTVNTEWKSNHIYLRKKFNVAEKDEKLRNNLRLTLYHDDDCEVYINGVLA
;
A
#
# COMPACT_ATOMS: atom_id res chain seq x y z
N CYS A 1 6.38 1.68 -13.16
CA CYS A 1 4.92 1.54 -13.13
C CYS A 1 4.34 2.30 -14.32
N GLY A 2 3.68 1.59 -15.25
CA GLY A 2 3.14 2.17 -16.47
C GLY A 2 1.96 3.10 -16.22
N GLU A 3 1.15 2.80 -15.20
CA GLU A 3 0.00 3.59 -14.82
C GLU A 3 -0.29 3.49 -13.32
N TYR A 4 -0.70 4.59 -12.71
CA TYR A 4 -1.28 4.63 -11.36
C TYR A 4 -2.27 5.81 -11.28
N GLY A 5 -3.18 5.78 -10.33
CA GLY A 5 -4.18 6.84 -10.13
C GLY A 5 -5.58 6.38 -10.50
N GLY A 6 -6.10 6.84 -11.63
CA GLY A 6 -7.47 6.50 -12.05
C GLY A 6 -8.56 7.10 -11.16
N ILE A 7 -8.32 8.27 -10.55
CA ILE A 7 -9.24 8.91 -9.61
C ILE A 7 -10.29 9.70 -10.38
N THR A 8 -11.53 9.24 -10.36
CA THR A 8 -12.65 9.88 -11.05
C THR A 8 -13.18 11.04 -10.23
N TYR A 9 -13.17 12.24 -10.82
CA TYR A 9 -13.85 13.43 -10.32
C TYR A 9 -14.61 14.12 -11.44
N VAL A 10 -15.94 14.09 -11.37
CA VAL A 10 -16.84 14.62 -12.39
C VAL A 10 -17.07 16.12 -12.16
N ILE A 11 -16.71 16.94 -13.13
CA ILE A 11 -17.12 18.37 -13.17
C ILE A 11 -18.29 18.48 -14.13
N LYS A 12 -19.46 18.81 -13.58
CA LYS A 12 -20.69 18.94 -14.35
C LYS A 12 -20.52 19.90 -15.54
N ASP A 13 -21.12 19.57 -16.66
CA ASP A 13 -21.07 20.32 -17.92
C ASP A 13 -19.70 20.40 -18.62
N HIS A 14 -18.69 19.67 -18.09
CA HIS A 14 -17.32 19.62 -18.66
C HIS A 14 -16.87 18.19 -18.98
N VAL A 15 -17.80 17.28 -19.21
CA VAL A 15 -17.56 15.88 -19.57
C VAL A 15 -17.93 15.61 -21.03
N TRP A 16 -17.27 14.66 -21.66
CA TRP A 16 -17.66 14.18 -23.00
C TRP A 16 -19.00 13.44 -22.95
N LYS A 17 -19.12 12.50 -22.01
CA LYS A 17 -20.30 11.69 -21.71
C LYS A 17 -20.24 11.20 -20.27
N ASN A 18 -21.28 10.52 -19.80
CA ASN A 18 -21.20 9.85 -18.52
C ASN A 18 -20.03 8.89 -18.45
N SER A 19 -19.34 8.85 -17.32
CA SER A 19 -18.20 7.96 -17.13
C SER A 19 -18.67 6.50 -17.12
N ASP A 20 -18.05 5.69 -17.98
CA ASP A 20 -18.30 4.25 -18.07
C ASP A 20 -17.24 3.46 -17.28
N MET A 21 -16.13 4.11 -16.89
CA MET A 21 -15.02 3.50 -16.18
C MET A 21 -14.74 4.25 -14.87
N VAL A 22 -14.96 3.59 -13.77
CA VAL A 22 -14.74 4.15 -12.43
C VAL A 22 -13.96 3.14 -11.60
N TYR A 23 -12.69 3.47 -11.28
CA TYR A 23 -11.92 2.69 -10.31
C TYR A 23 -12.19 3.19 -8.88
N VAL A 24 -12.08 4.49 -8.68
CA VAL A 24 -12.38 5.17 -7.43
C VAL A 24 -12.95 6.53 -7.75
N SER A 25 -13.96 6.99 -7.00
CA SER A 25 -14.59 8.30 -7.20
C SER A 25 -14.39 9.19 -5.99
N VAL A 26 -14.23 10.48 -6.26
CA VAL A 26 -14.19 11.55 -5.28
C VAL A 26 -15.18 12.65 -5.65
N ASN A 27 -15.55 13.52 -4.69
CA ASN A 27 -16.60 14.51 -4.85
C ASN A 27 -16.08 15.95 -4.78
N SER A 28 -14.78 16.13 -4.56
CA SER A 28 -14.15 17.45 -4.45
C SER A 28 -12.73 17.45 -4.92
N GLY A 29 -12.20 18.65 -5.26
CA GLY A 29 -10.78 18.82 -5.57
C GLY A 29 -9.87 18.54 -4.37
N GLU A 30 -10.37 18.70 -3.14
CA GLU A 30 -9.63 18.34 -1.92
C GLU A 30 -9.45 16.84 -1.81
N GLU A 31 -10.52 16.07 -1.94
CA GLU A 31 -10.46 14.61 -1.94
C GLU A 31 -9.58 14.08 -3.08
N LEU A 32 -9.67 14.71 -4.28
CA LEU A 32 -8.80 14.36 -5.41
C LEU A 32 -7.32 14.55 -5.05
N LYS A 33 -6.97 15.71 -4.49
CA LYS A 33 -5.60 16.03 -4.06
C LYS A 33 -5.12 15.06 -2.98
N ASP A 34 -5.94 14.78 -1.97
CA ASP A 34 -5.57 13.90 -0.86
C ASP A 34 -5.30 12.47 -1.34
N LEU A 35 -6.17 11.96 -2.19
CA LEU A 35 -6.02 10.62 -2.74
C LEU A 35 -4.84 10.53 -3.72
N PHE A 36 -4.63 11.56 -4.56
CA PHE A 36 -3.46 11.70 -5.42
C PHE A 36 -2.15 11.64 -4.61
N ASN A 37 -2.08 12.43 -3.54
CA ASN A 37 -0.92 12.47 -2.66
C ASN A 37 -0.70 11.13 -1.97
N SER A 38 -1.77 10.49 -1.50
CA SER A 38 -1.71 9.16 -0.88
C SER A 38 -1.14 8.11 -1.85
N TYR A 39 -1.63 8.06 -3.08
CA TYR A 39 -1.14 7.13 -4.10
C TYR A 39 0.32 7.41 -4.47
N THR A 40 0.69 8.69 -4.59
CA THR A 40 2.07 9.07 -4.88
C THR A 40 3.01 8.72 -3.72
N ASP A 41 2.54 8.83 -2.48
CA ASP A 41 3.31 8.43 -1.30
C ASP A 41 3.57 6.92 -1.26
N LEU A 42 2.66 6.09 -1.78
CA LEU A 42 2.88 4.65 -1.91
C LEU A 42 4.02 4.30 -2.88
N LEU A 43 4.35 5.19 -3.83
CA LEU A 43 5.47 4.97 -4.76
C LEU A 43 6.83 5.15 -4.08
N LYS A 44 6.90 5.91 -2.98
CA LYS A 44 8.17 6.20 -2.30
C LYS A 44 8.93 4.96 -1.83
N PRO A 45 8.33 4.01 -1.09
CA PRO A 45 9.03 2.78 -0.75
C PRO A 45 9.41 1.95 -1.98
N LEU A 46 8.59 1.96 -3.03
CA LEU A 46 8.87 1.23 -4.27
C LEU A 46 10.08 1.82 -5.02
N GLN A 47 10.32 3.13 -4.92
CA GLN A 47 11.53 3.74 -5.49
C GLN A 47 12.80 3.24 -4.78
N ALA A 48 12.74 3.07 -3.45
CA ALA A 48 13.84 2.46 -2.70
C ALA A 48 14.12 1.03 -3.16
N ASP A 49 13.10 0.34 -3.66
CA ASP A 49 13.17 -1.01 -4.21
C ASP A 49 13.53 -1.07 -5.70
N GLY A 50 13.80 0.07 -6.32
CA GLY A 50 14.26 0.14 -7.71
C GLY A 50 13.19 0.57 -8.73
N LEU A 51 12.01 1.08 -8.29
CA LEU A 51 11.05 1.68 -9.21
C LEU A 51 11.67 2.93 -9.85
N GLY A 52 11.94 2.86 -11.16
CA GLY A 52 12.57 3.94 -11.92
C GLY A 52 11.64 5.10 -12.27
N GLY A 53 10.33 4.91 -12.18
CA GLY A 53 9.33 5.94 -12.46
C GLY A 53 7.92 5.39 -12.45
N ALA A 54 6.93 6.31 -12.41
CA ALA A 54 5.52 5.97 -12.49
C ALA A 54 4.76 7.05 -13.28
N VAL A 55 3.73 6.65 -14.02
CA VAL A 55 2.92 7.53 -14.85
C VAL A 55 1.53 7.67 -14.22
N TYR A 56 1.17 8.90 -13.85
CA TYR A 56 -0.17 9.16 -13.34
C TYR A 56 -1.21 9.14 -14.48
N THR A 57 -2.28 8.41 -14.29
CA THR A 57 -3.41 8.33 -15.20
C THR A 57 -4.57 9.13 -14.60
N GLN A 58 -4.88 10.35 -15.13
CA GLN A 58 -4.18 10.94 -16.27
C GLN A 58 -4.16 12.47 -16.18
N LEU A 59 -3.56 13.15 -17.16
CA LEU A 59 -3.50 14.62 -17.13
C LEU A 59 -4.85 15.25 -17.50
N THR A 60 -5.51 14.76 -18.54
CA THR A 60 -6.82 15.26 -18.99
C THR A 60 -7.81 14.12 -19.09
N ASP A 61 -9.09 14.40 -18.82
CA ASP A 61 -10.15 13.44 -19.13
C ASP A 61 -10.10 13.03 -20.58
N LEU A 62 -10.40 11.77 -20.86
CA LEU A 62 -10.43 11.19 -22.20
C LEU A 62 -11.74 10.42 -22.41
N GLU A 63 -12.63 10.96 -23.22
CA GLU A 63 -13.93 10.37 -23.52
C GLU A 63 -14.73 9.98 -22.26
N GLY A 64 -14.95 8.68 -22.01
CA GLY A 64 -15.65 8.18 -20.83
C GLY A 64 -14.79 8.06 -19.57
N GLU A 65 -13.48 8.24 -19.67
CA GLU A 65 -12.57 8.25 -18.55
C GLU A 65 -12.46 9.65 -17.94
N VAL A 66 -13.16 9.87 -16.83
CA VAL A 66 -13.24 11.18 -16.15
C VAL A 66 -12.26 11.23 -14.96
N ASN A 67 -11.07 10.70 -15.16
CA ASN A 67 -10.01 10.55 -14.13
C ASN A 67 -8.79 11.48 -14.33
N GLY A 68 -8.91 12.44 -15.26
CA GLY A 68 -7.89 13.47 -15.46
C GLY A 68 -7.86 14.52 -14.34
N LEU A 69 -6.75 15.26 -14.26
CA LEU A 69 -6.62 16.47 -13.42
C LEU A 69 -7.24 17.69 -14.09
N ILE A 70 -7.53 17.61 -15.40
CA ILE A 70 -8.13 18.65 -16.22
C ILE A 70 -9.33 18.04 -16.96
N THR A 71 -10.42 18.80 -17.09
CA THR A 71 -11.62 18.36 -17.79
C THR A 71 -11.38 18.05 -19.26
N TYR A 72 -12.28 17.25 -19.87
CA TYR A 72 -12.23 16.85 -21.26
C TYR A 72 -12.09 18.04 -22.24
N ASP A 73 -12.86 19.10 -22.02
CA ASP A 73 -12.82 20.32 -22.81
C ASP A 73 -11.66 21.26 -22.48
N ARG A 74 -10.80 20.86 -21.52
CA ARG A 74 -9.59 21.57 -21.03
C ARG A 74 -9.88 22.95 -20.43
N LYS A 75 -11.13 23.23 -20.04
CA LYS A 75 -11.52 24.53 -19.48
C LYS A 75 -11.35 24.61 -17.97
N VAL A 76 -11.40 23.49 -17.28
CA VAL A 76 -11.34 23.44 -15.81
C VAL A 76 -10.19 22.55 -15.36
N VAL A 77 -9.33 23.09 -14.51
CA VAL A 77 -8.39 22.31 -13.68
C VAL A 77 -9.15 21.90 -12.43
N LYS A 78 -9.23 20.61 -12.15
CA LYS A 78 -10.09 20.04 -11.09
C LYS A 78 -9.58 20.31 -9.67
N VAL A 79 -8.43 20.92 -9.53
CA VAL A 79 -7.81 21.34 -8.26
C VAL A 79 -7.46 22.81 -8.32
N ASN A 80 -7.56 23.53 -7.18
CA ASN A 80 -7.19 24.93 -7.08
C ASN A 80 -5.66 25.15 -7.02
N GLU A 81 -5.19 26.39 -7.03
CA GLU A 81 -3.77 26.72 -7.06
C GLU A 81 -3.01 26.21 -5.82
N GLN A 82 -3.61 26.28 -4.63
CA GLN A 82 -3.00 25.74 -3.43
C GLN A 82 -2.83 24.22 -3.52
N GLN A 83 -3.87 23.51 -3.93
CA GLN A 83 -3.86 22.05 -4.13
C GLN A 83 -2.85 21.63 -5.20
N LYS A 84 -2.70 22.39 -6.28
CA LYS A 84 -1.65 22.19 -7.28
C LYS A 84 -0.24 22.27 -6.70
N GLU A 85 0.02 23.26 -5.86
CA GLU A 85 1.33 23.39 -5.21
C GLU A 85 1.59 22.24 -4.22
N GLU A 86 0.57 21.73 -3.56
CA GLU A 86 0.69 20.55 -2.70
C GLU A 86 1.00 19.28 -3.51
N ILE A 87 0.28 19.02 -4.60
CA ILE A 87 0.57 17.94 -5.55
C ILE A 87 1.99 18.06 -6.08
N LYS A 88 2.39 19.24 -6.54
CA LYS A 88 3.72 19.51 -7.07
C LYS A 88 4.84 19.22 -6.06
N LYS A 89 4.63 19.55 -4.79
CA LYS A 89 5.58 19.19 -3.73
C LYS A 89 5.75 17.69 -3.59
N VAL A 90 4.66 16.94 -3.66
CA VAL A 90 4.71 15.47 -3.52
C VAL A 90 5.43 14.83 -4.70
N ILE A 91 5.13 15.21 -5.95
CA ILE A 91 5.79 14.65 -7.14
C ILE A 91 7.23 15.16 -7.33
N SER A 92 7.54 16.37 -6.86
CA SER A 92 8.89 16.96 -6.98
C SER A 92 9.82 16.48 -5.88
N HIS A 93 9.32 15.71 -4.93
CA HIS A 93 10.12 15.21 -3.82
C HIS A 93 11.09 14.15 -4.33
N THR A 94 12.29 14.55 -4.65
CA THR A 94 13.38 13.62 -4.97
C THR A 94 13.70 12.81 -3.72
N ILE A 95 13.27 11.55 -3.70
CA ILE A 95 13.47 10.69 -2.55
C ILE A 95 14.95 10.35 -2.45
N LYS A 96 15.65 11.03 -1.58
CA LYS A 96 16.89 10.54 -0.98
C LYS A 96 16.54 9.68 0.25
N SER A 97 15.51 8.87 0.20
CA SER A 97 15.21 8.00 1.31
C SER A 97 15.78 6.63 1.04
N SER A 98 16.82 6.28 1.72
CA SER A 98 17.10 4.89 2.00
C SER A 98 15.99 4.41 2.93
N ALA A 99 14.96 3.77 2.38
CA ALA A 99 14.00 3.05 3.18
C ALA A 99 14.77 1.95 3.94
N ILE A 100 14.62 1.93 5.25
CA ILE A 100 15.21 0.86 6.08
C ILE A 100 14.16 -0.23 6.18
N GLU A 101 14.42 -1.34 5.51
CA GLU A 101 13.57 -2.51 5.59
C GLU A 101 13.83 -3.24 6.91
N LEU A 102 12.91 -3.12 7.88
CA LEU A 102 13.03 -3.77 9.18
C LEU A 102 12.68 -5.26 9.11
N VAL A 103 11.68 -5.60 8.32
CA VAL A 103 11.24 -6.98 8.08
C VAL A 103 11.11 -7.18 6.58
N PRO A 104 12.05 -7.88 5.94
CA PRO A 104 12.03 -8.12 4.51
C PRO A 104 10.75 -8.83 4.04
N THR A 105 10.27 -8.44 2.86
CA THR A 105 9.14 -9.09 2.21
C THR A 105 9.46 -10.54 1.81
N ALA A 106 8.41 -11.38 1.71
CA ALA A 106 8.51 -12.75 1.24
C ALA A 106 9.11 -12.89 -0.18
N LEU A 107 9.00 -11.84 -0.99
CA LEU A 107 9.55 -11.79 -2.35
C LEU A 107 11.07 -11.63 -2.39
N ARG A 108 11.71 -11.23 -1.29
CA ARG A 108 13.16 -11.05 -1.25
C ARG A 108 13.89 -12.40 -1.22
N ALA A 109 15.09 -12.42 -1.75
CA ALA A 109 15.98 -13.58 -1.66
C ALA A 109 16.32 -13.95 -0.22
N LYS A 110 16.35 -12.94 0.68
CA LYS A 110 16.56 -13.16 2.11
C LYS A 110 15.26 -13.58 2.77
N LYS A 111 15.13 -14.86 3.02
CA LYS A 111 13.97 -15.44 3.70
C LYS A 111 13.95 -15.07 5.19
N VAL A 112 12.78 -14.64 5.66
CA VAL A 112 12.57 -14.22 7.05
C VAL A 112 11.68 -15.23 7.76
N GLN A 113 12.16 -15.69 8.91
CA GLN A 113 11.40 -16.60 9.76
C GLN A 113 10.44 -15.84 10.68
N TRP A 114 9.24 -16.39 10.83
CA TRP A 114 8.19 -15.93 11.72
C TRP A 114 7.79 -17.05 12.66
N LYS A 115 7.34 -16.69 13.84
CA LYS A 115 6.56 -17.59 14.69
C LYS A 115 5.11 -17.58 14.25
N TYR A 116 4.49 -18.78 14.21
CA TYR A 116 3.07 -18.88 13.83
C TYR A 116 2.35 -20.01 14.56
N THR A 117 1.03 -19.87 14.68
CA THR A 117 0.13 -20.92 15.12
C THR A 117 -1.21 -20.81 14.38
N ASN A 118 -1.86 -21.95 14.16
CA ASN A 118 -3.22 -22.02 13.61
C ASN A 118 -4.25 -22.22 14.72
N ASN A 119 -3.81 -22.40 15.97
CA ASN A 119 -4.68 -22.49 17.12
C ASN A 119 -4.93 -21.12 17.71
N THR A 120 -6.13 -20.88 18.23
CA THR A 120 -6.44 -19.64 18.96
C THR A 120 -5.49 -19.51 20.17
N PRO A 121 -4.64 -18.47 20.18
CA PRO A 121 -3.71 -18.28 21.29
C PRO A 121 -4.39 -17.63 22.51
N ALA A 122 -3.63 -17.46 23.59
CA ALA A 122 -4.08 -16.69 24.75
C ALA A 122 -4.29 -15.21 24.37
N GLU A 123 -5.12 -14.49 25.13
CA GLU A 123 -5.52 -13.10 24.84
C GLU A 123 -4.34 -12.11 24.75
N ASP A 124 -3.24 -12.39 25.47
CA ASP A 124 -2.04 -11.55 25.49
C ASP A 124 -1.04 -11.87 24.37
N TRP A 125 -1.41 -12.71 23.41
CA TRP A 125 -0.51 -13.20 22.36
C TRP A 125 0.18 -12.11 21.55
N ASN A 126 -0.43 -10.95 21.40
CA ASN A 126 0.06 -9.82 20.62
C ASN A 126 1.02 -8.90 21.41
N THR A 127 1.24 -9.17 22.69
CA THR A 127 2.13 -8.37 23.56
C THR A 127 3.60 -8.72 23.34
N ILE A 128 4.49 -7.80 23.70
CA ILE A 128 5.94 -7.99 23.58
C ILE A 128 6.48 -9.08 24.50
N THR A 129 5.83 -9.30 25.64
CA THR A 129 6.26 -10.25 26.69
C THR A 129 5.74 -11.66 26.47
N PHE A 130 4.83 -11.85 25.53
CA PHE A 130 4.26 -13.17 25.25
C PHE A 130 5.34 -14.20 24.89
N ASN A 131 5.21 -15.39 25.45
CA ASN A 131 6.12 -16.50 25.19
C ASN A 131 5.62 -17.35 24.03
N ASP A 132 6.22 -17.14 22.86
CA ASP A 132 5.92 -17.83 21.61
C ASP A 132 6.85 -19.02 21.31
N THR A 133 7.57 -19.55 22.32
CA THR A 133 8.52 -20.64 22.11
C THR A 133 7.89 -21.93 21.62
N SER A 134 6.64 -22.19 22.01
CA SER A 134 5.86 -23.36 21.58
C SER A 134 5.25 -23.20 20.17
N TRP A 135 5.29 -22.01 19.58
CA TRP A 135 4.75 -21.78 18.26
C TRP A 135 5.67 -22.35 17.18
N ASN A 136 5.08 -22.76 16.07
CA ASN A 136 5.80 -23.18 14.90
C ASN A 136 6.71 -22.07 14.35
N THR A 137 7.66 -22.43 13.54
CA THR A 137 8.49 -21.47 12.81
C THR A 137 8.31 -21.70 11.31
N GLY A 138 7.98 -20.65 10.57
CA GLY A 138 7.78 -20.68 9.13
C GLY A 138 8.46 -19.49 8.46
N VAL A 139 8.70 -19.62 7.18
CA VAL A 139 9.25 -18.56 6.33
C VAL A 139 8.10 -17.69 5.84
N SER A 140 8.26 -16.37 5.84
CA SER A 140 7.26 -15.42 5.33
C SER A 140 6.78 -15.79 3.92
N GLY A 141 5.50 -15.49 3.65
CA GLY A 141 4.74 -16.03 2.53
C GLY A 141 3.96 -17.26 2.99
N PHE A 142 2.89 -17.03 3.78
CA PHE A 142 2.01 -18.06 4.30
C PHE A 142 0.77 -18.17 3.40
N GLY A 143 0.41 -19.37 2.99
CA GLY A 143 -0.74 -19.61 2.13
C GLY A 143 -0.91 -21.07 1.77
N ASP A 144 -1.93 -21.38 1.00
CA ASP A 144 -2.25 -22.75 0.57
C ASP A 144 -1.61 -23.17 -0.75
N GLY A 145 -0.79 -22.30 -1.36
CA GLY A 145 -0.16 -22.53 -2.66
C GLY A 145 -1.09 -22.23 -3.84
N GLY A 146 -2.36 -21.95 -3.59
CA GLY A 146 -3.26 -21.34 -4.56
C GLY A 146 -2.85 -19.88 -4.74
N ALA A 147 -2.32 -19.51 -5.91
CA ALA A 147 -2.06 -18.11 -6.18
C ALA A 147 -3.38 -17.35 -6.03
N PRO A 148 -3.45 -16.28 -5.21
CA PRO A 148 -4.56 -15.37 -5.33
C PRO A 148 -4.60 -14.90 -6.77
N ASN A 149 -5.78 -14.97 -7.34
CA ASN A 149 -6.01 -14.60 -8.74
C ASN A 149 -5.93 -13.09 -8.89
N THR A 150 -4.74 -12.53 -8.64
CA THR A 150 -4.50 -11.10 -8.83
C THR A 150 -4.10 -10.86 -10.26
N THR A 151 -4.81 -9.99 -10.93
CA THR A 151 -4.52 -9.49 -12.27
C THR A 151 -3.15 -8.80 -12.37
N TYR A 152 -2.48 -8.56 -11.25
CA TYR A 152 -1.27 -7.74 -11.17
C TYR A 152 0.01 -8.50 -10.80
N ASP A 153 -0.08 -9.67 -10.19
CA ASP A 153 1.11 -10.48 -9.89
C ASP A 153 0.78 -11.97 -9.92
N ASN A 154 1.28 -12.65 -10.93
CA ASN A 154 1.18 -14.10 -11.06
C ASN A 154 2.13 -14.87 -10.12
N LYS A 155 2.71 -14.20 -9.13
CA LYS A 155 3.77 -14.76 -8.31
C LYS A 155 3.57 -14.47 -6.83
N SER A 156 2.45 -14.94 -6.25
CA SER A 156 2.42 -15.07 -4.79
C SER A 156 3.49 -16.08 -4.37
N THR A 157 4.42 -15.63 -3.53
CA THR A 157 5.46 -16.53 -3.02
C THR A 157 4.96 -17.17 -1.73
N VAL A 158 4.41 -18.37 -1.83
CA VAL A 158 4.11 -19.20 -0.67
C VAL A 158 5.35 -20.01 -0.30
N ASN A 159 5.90 -19.76 0.88
CA ASN A 159 7.04 -20.48 1.44
C ASN A 159 6.64 -21.38 2.61
N THR A 160 5.52 -21.07 3.28
CA THR A 160 4.98 -21.85 4.40
C THR A 160 3.51 -22.15 4.12
N GLU A 161 3.15 -23.41 4.11
CA GLU A 161 1.78 -23.83 3.85
C GLU A 161 0.87 -23.44 5.02
N TRP A 162 -0.26 -22.82 4.68
CA TRP A 162 -1.36 -22.48 5.59
C TRP A 162 -2.69 -22.76 4.92
N LYS A 163 -3.49 -23.67 5.53
CA LYS A 163 -4.79 -24.11 5.01
C LYS A 163 -5.95 -23.96 5.98
N SER A 164 -5.69 -23.47 7.20
CA SER A 164 -6.73 -23.23 8.20
C SER A 164 -7.40 -21.88 7.98
N ASN A 165 -8.59 -21.69 8.59
CA ASN A 165 -9.33 -20.43 8.50
C ASN A 165 -8.62 -19.24 9.18
N HIS A 166 -7.70 -19.52 10.12
CA HIS A 166 -6.99 -18.49 10.87
C HIS A 166 -5.52 -18.84 10.98
N ILE A 167 -4.70 -17.82 10.99
CA ILE A 167 -3.28 -17.90 11.33
C ILE A 167 -2.90 -16.72 12.21
N TYR A 168 -2.14 -16.98 13.24
CA TYR A 168 -1.55 -15.96 14.11
C TYR A 168 -0.06 -15.93 13.86
N LEU A 169 0.46 -14.75 13.57
CA LEU A 169 1.85 -14.54 13.15
C LEU A 169 2.54 -13.58 14.12
N ARG A 170 3.76 -13.92 14.50
CA ARG A 170 4.58 -13.05 15.37
C ARG A 170 5.96 -12.84 14.78
N LYS A 171 6.43 -11.61 14.81
CA LYS A 171 7.78 -11.25 14.40
C LYS A 171 8.36 -10.18 15.32
N LYS A 172 9.50 -10.49 15.92
CA LYS A 172 10.30 -9.50 16.66
C LYS A 172 11.28 -8.85 15.69
N PHE A 173 11.37 -7.53 15.74
CA PHE A 173 12.36 -6.75 15.01
C PHE A 173 12.86 -5.60 15.89
N ASN A 174 14.02 -5.07 15.55
CA ASN A 174 14.63 -3.97 16.28
C ASN A 174 14.73 -2.73 15.37
N VAL A 175 14.39 -1.57 15.91
CA VAL A 175 14.67 -0.28 15.31
C VAL A 175 15.94 0.24 15.98
N ALA A 176 17.00 0.49 15.20
CA ALA A 176 18.23 1.03 15.74
C ALA A 176 18.00 2.42 16.35
N GLU A 177 18.72 2.77 17.43
CA GLU A 177 18.57 4.05 18.12
C GLU A 177 18.73 5.25 17.18
N LYS A 178 19.70 5.18 16.25
CA LYS A 178 19.88 6.23 15.22
C LYS A 178 18.67 6.43 14.30
N ASP A 179 17.81 5.44 14.20
CA ASP A 179 16.63 5.42 13.33
C ASP A 179 15.33 5.66 14.12
N GLU A 180 15.42 5.97 15.41
CA GLU A 180 14.26 6.20 16.28
C GLU A 180 13.33 7.30 15.76
N LYS A 181 13.87 8.31 15.09
CA LYS A 181 13.09 9.37 14.45
C LYS A 181 12.16 8.85 13.34
N LEU A 182 12.42 7.66 12.82
CA LEU A 182 11.63 7.02 11.78
C LEU A 182 10.44 6.23 12.33
N ARG A 183 10.33 6.06 13.64
CA ARG A 183 9.22 5.30 14.26
C ARG A 183 7.85 5.83 13.89
N ASN A 184 7.70 7.14 13.75
CA ASN A 184 6.43 7.75 13.33
C ASN A 184 6.13 7.57 11.83
N ASN A 185 7.08 7.04 11.07
CA ASN A 185 6.97 6.79 9.64
C ASN A 185 7.06 5.30 9.29
N LEU A 186 6.79 4.42 10.27
CA LEU A 186 6.70 2.99 10.00
C LEU A 186 5.56 2.74 9.01
N ARG A 187 5.86 1.91 8.01
CA ARG A 187 4.89 1.44 7.04
C ARG A 187 4.91 -0.07 7.02
N LEU A 188 3.73 -0.67 6.98
CA LEU A 188 3.56 -2.09 6.71
C LEU A 188 2.96 -2.24 5.32
N THR A 189 3.63 -3.03 4.49
CA THR A 189 3.05 -3.50 3.24
C THR A 189 2.65 -4.94 3.45
N LEU A 190 1.38 -5.22 3.44
CA LEU A 190 0.80 -6.54 3.67
C LEU A 190 -0.06 -6.92 2.48
N TYR A 191 0.18 -8.11 1.96
CA TYR A 191 -0.74 -8.76 1.04
C TYR A 191 -1.56 -9.78 1.82
N HIS A 192 -2.86 -9.67 1.78
CA HIS A 192 -3.82 -10.57 2.42
C HIS A 192 -5.03 -10.77 1.53
N ASP A 193 -5.73 -11.87 1.70
CA ASP A 193 -6.92 -12.21 0.92
C ASP A 193 -8.20 -11.75 1.65
N ASP A 194 -8.38 -12.22 2.88
CA ASP A 194 -9.49 -11.85 3.76
C ASP A 194 -9.09 -10.78 4.79
N ASP A 195 -9.82 -10.73 5.90
CA ASP A 195 -9.58 -9.77 6.97
C ASP A 195 -8.24 -10.01 7.68
N CYS A 196 -7.59 -8.92 8.08
CA CYS A 196 -6.39 -8.99 8.89
C CYS A 196 -6.39 -7.93 9.99
N GLU A 197 -5.79 -8.28 11.12
CA GLU A 197 -5.51 -7.37 12.21
C GLU A 197 -4.01 -7.32 12.46
N VAL A 198 -3.47 -6.13 12.65
CA VAL A 198 -2.05 -5.92 12.91
C VAL A 198 -1.86 -5.26 14.25
N TYR A 199 -0.96 -5.79 15.05
CA TYR A 199 -0.63 -5.25 16.35
C TYR A 199 0.87 -4.93 16.45
N ILE A 200 1.20 -3.81 17.05
CA ILE A 200 2.58 -3.46 17.40
C ILE A 200 2.66 -3.35 18.93
N ASN A 201 3.38 -4.27 19.56
CA ASN A 201 3.53 -4.35 21.01
C ASN A 201 2.20 -4.35 21.80
N GLY A 202 1.19 -5.04 21.26
CA GLY A 202 -0.12 -5.17 21.88
C GLY A 202 -1.12 -4.07 21.53
N VAL A 203 -0.72 -3.08 20.72
CA VAL A 203 -1.58 -1.99 20.26
C VAL A 203 -2.00 -2.26 18.81
N LEU A 204 -3.30 -2.21 18.54
CA LEU A 204 -3.84 -2.31 17.17
C LEU A 204 -3.32 -1.14 16.33
N ALA A 205 -2.77 -1.45 15.16
CA ALA A 205 -2.14 -0.50 14.27
C ALA A 205 -3.10 0.03 13.19
#